data_d71272b885fd299168c63c73943c5759
#
_entry.id   d71272b885fd299168c63c73943c5759
#
_cell.length_a   1.000
_cell.length_b   1.000
_cell.length_c   1.000
_cell.angle_alpha   90.00
_cell.angle_beta   90.00
_cell.angle_gamma   90.00
#
_symmetry.space_group_name_H-M   'P 1'
#
loop_
_entity.id
_entity.type
_entity.pdbx_description
1 polymer ?
#
loop_
_entity_poly.entity_id
_entity_poly.type
_entity_poly.pdbx_seq_one_letter_code
_entity_poly.pdbx_strand_id
1 'polypeptide(L)'
;VNFATDGGVIWEVGNNWFHWNARNGITSQVAQLKADKNPADAPKADVLRDQQMRTLATLRNDRAQRDELRDQGERWRQADPTRAPAPIFLGADVEIVDSVLSPDARHLVVVTKPKGYEEGRGGKMPLYVTESGYEEAEDTRTRVGRNNPEPHTFWLADAVTGKVEALSLDALPGITTDPLAELRRKAGKDALKGNRPVGVMSEFMGGGVRWNADGSQAAIML
;
A
#
# COMPACT_ATOMS: atom_id res chain seq x y z
N VAL A 1 -8.33 -13.59 -7.52
CA VAL A 1 -8.48 -14.93 -6.94
C VAL A 1 -7.33 -15.80 -7.39
N ASN A 2 -6.58 -16.40 -6.46
CA ASN A 2 -5.44 -17.29 -6.74
C ASN A 2 -5.58 -18.58 -5.93
N PHE A 3 -4.86 -19.62 -6.36
CA PHE A 3 -4.78 -20.87 -5.60
C PHE A 3 -3.69 -20.79 -4.52
N ALA A 4 -4.02 -21.33 -3.35
CA ALA A 4 -3.07 -21.49 -2.24
C ALA A 4 -2.29 -22.81 -2.35
N THR A 5 -1.14 -22.90 -1.65
CA THR A 5 -0.28 -24.10 -1.66
C THR A 5 -0.95 -25.33 -1.06
N ASP A 6 -1.96 -25.16 -0.22
CA ASP A 6 -2.74 -26.24 0.40
C ASP A 6 -3.93 -26.72 -0.45
N GLY A 7 -4.05 -26.20 -1.69
CA GLY A 7 -5.17 -26.44 -2.60
C GLY A 7 -6.39 -25.58 -2.32
N GLY A 8 -6.30 -24.67 -1.37
CA GLY A 8 -7.32 -23.68 -1.08
C GLY A 8 -7.31 -22.51 -2.07
N VAL A 9 -8.05 -21.46 -1.71
CA VAL A 9 -8.21 -20.26 -2.54
C VAL A 9 -7.93 -19.03 -1.69
N ILE A 10 -7.16 -18.09 -2.26
CA ILE A 10 -6.89 -16.78 -1.69
C ILE A 10 -7.47 -15.68 -2.58
N TRP A 11 -8.05 -14.67 -1.95
CA TRP A 11 -8.63 -13.51 -2.66
C TRP A 11 -8.59 -12.26 -1.80
N GLU A 12 -8.74 -11.13 -2.45
CA GLU A 12 -8.79 -9.82 -1.84
C GLU A 12 -10.19 -9.21 -1.93
N VAL A 13 -10.57 -8.49 -0.89
CA VAL A 13 -11.74 -7.60 -0.86
C VAL A 13 -11.37 -6.33 -0.09
N GLY A 14 -11.20 -5.21 -0.80
CA GLY A 14 -10.96 -3.91 -0.20
C GLY A 14 -9.80 -3.88 0.80
N ASN A 15 -8.59 -4.22 0.37
CA ASN A 15 -7.37 -4.29 1.17
C ASN A 15 -7.39 -5.35 2.30
N ASN A 16 -8.33 -6.29 2.25
CA ASN A 16 -8.38 -7.42 3.15
C ASN A 16 -8.18 -8.71 2.37
N TRP A 17 -7.29 -9.54 2.85
CA TRP A 17 -6.97 -10.82 2.25
C TRP A 17 -7.61 -11.95 3.01
N PHE A 18 -8.21 -12.88 2.27
CA PHE A 18 -8.91 -14.05 2.79
C PHE A 18 -8.32 -15.31 2.20
N HIS A 19 -8.39 -16.39 2.98
CA HIS A 19 -7.99 -17.73 2.60
C HIS A 19 -9.11 -18.71 2.94
N TRP A 20 -9.55 -19.46 1.95
CA TRP A 20 -10.40 -20.62 2.13
C TRP A 20 -9.54 -21.88 2.08
N ASN A 21 -9.55 -22.65 3.17
CA ASN A 21 -8.80 -23.87 3.27
C ASN A 21 -9.63 -25.05 2.74
N ALA A 22 -9.14 -25.72 1.69
CA ALA A 22 -9.84 -26.81 1.04
C ALA A 22 -10.01 -28.07 1.92
N ARG A 23 -9.16 -28.26 2.94
CA ARG A 23 -9.21 -29.45 3.79
C ARG A 23 -10.31 -29.41 4.83
N ASN A 24 -10.59 -28.27 5.40
CA ASN A 24 -11.59 -28.08 6.45
C ASN A 24 -12.77 -27.20 6.06
N GLY A 25 -12.77 -26.61 4.87
CA GLY A 25 -13.83 -25.73 4.37
C GLY A 25 -13.93 -24.38 5.08
N ILE A 26 -12.96 -24.02 5.92
CA ILE A 26 -13.01 -22.78 6.71
C ILE A 26 -12.41 -21.63 5.90
N THR A 27 -13.11 -20.50 5.91
CA THR A 27 -12.59 -19.22 5.43
C THR A 27 -12.09 -18.41 6.61
N SER A 28 -10.86 -17.90 6.48
CA SER A 28 -10.25 -17.01 7.48
C SER A 28 -9.73 -15.74 6.81
N GLN A 29 -9.76 -14.64 7.53
CA GLN A 29 -9.05 -13.43 7.13
C GLN A 29 -7.58 -13.58 7.48
N VAL A 30 -6.71 -13.42 6.49
CA VAL A 30 -5.26 -13.60 6.63
C VAL A 30 -4.55 -12.29 6.91
N ALA A 31 -4.97 -11.22 6.25
CA ALA A 31 -4.37 -9.90 6.43
C ALA A 31 -5.40 -8.79 6.24
N GLN A 32 -5.14 -7.67 6.93
CA GLN A 32 -5.85 -6.41 6.74
C GLN A 32 -4.83 -5.29 6.58
N LEU A 33 -4.81 -4.64 5.42
CA LEU A 33 -3.92 -3.52 5.14
C LEU A 33 -4.62 -2.19 5.42
N LYS A 34 -3.91 -1.25 6.04
CA LYS A 34 -4.40 0.10 6.29
C LYS A 34 -3.37 1.15 5.89
N ALA A 35 -3.76 2.04 4.99
CA ALA A 35 -3.03 3.27 4.68
C ALA A 35 -3.36 4.33 5.75
N ASP A 36 -2.90 4.10 6.98
CA ASP A 36 -3.20 4.93 8.15
C ASP A 36 -2.06 4.81 9.16
N LYS A 37 -2.03 5.74 10.13
CA LYS A 37 -1.08 5.65 11.25
C LYS A 37 -1.46 4.50 12.17
N ASN A 38 -0.45 3.78 12.63
CA ASN A 38 -0.67 2.80 13.68
C ASN A 38 -1.08 3.53 14.99
N PRO A 39 -2.26 3.27 15.55
CA PRO A 39 -2.71 3.91 16.79
C PRO A 39 -1.86 3.53 18.00
N ALA A 40 -1.04 2.47 17.90
CA ALA A 40 -0.09 2.09 18.93
C ALA A 40 1.19 2.94 18.93
N ASP A 41 1.49 3.64 17.82
CA ASP A 41 2.67 4.47 17.73
C ASP A 41 2.63 5.61 18.74
N ALA A 42 3.75 5.83 19.41
CA ALA A 42 3.88 6.96 20.32
C ALA A 42 3.71 8.26 19.52
N PRO A 43 2.83 9.17 19.98
CA PRO A 43 2.72 10.48 19.35
C PRO A 43 4.06 11.22 19.48
N LYS A 44 4.36 12.10 18.49
CA LYS A 44 5.56 12.94 18.56
C LYS A 44 5.66 13.66 19.90
N ALA A 45 6.88 13.78 20.42
CA ALA A 45 7.15 14.52 21.65
C ALA A 45 6.66 15.98 21.48
N ASP A 46 5.81 16.43 22.39
CA ASP A 46 5.24 17.77 22.42
C ASP A 46 5.09 18.22 23.88
N VAL A 47 5.74 19.32 24.20
CA VAL A 47 5.79 19.86 25.59
C VAL A 47 4.39 20.20 26.11
N LEU A 48 3.54 20.81 25.26
CA LEU A 48 2.18 21.18 25.62
C LEU A 48 1.32 19.93 25.90
N ARG A 49 1.40 18.94 25.02
CA ARG A 49 0.72 17.66 25.21
C ARG A 49 1.16 16.98 26.52
N ASP A 50 2.46 16.94 26.77
CA ASP A 50 3.00 16.30 27.97
C ASP A 50 2.58 17.03 29.24
N GLN A 51 2.46 18.36 29.19
CA GLN A 51 1.89 19.15 30.28
C GLN A 51 0.41 18.83 30.49
N GLN A 52 -0.39 18.77 29.41
CA GLN A 52 -1.81 18.41 29.51
C GLN A 52 -1.98 16.97 30.03
N MET A 53 -1.18 16.03 29.58
CA MET A 53 -1.20 14.65 30.09
C MET A 53 -0.85 14.55 31.58
N ARG A 54 -0.01 15.45 32.11
CA ARG A 54 0.30 15.49 33.52
C ARG A 54 -0.84 16.09 34.37
N THR A 55 -1.52 17.09 33.83
CA THR A 55 -2.53 17.86 34.57
C THR A 55 -3.94 17.30 34.48
N LEU A 56 -4.31 16.73 33.33
CA LEU A 56 -5.67 16.25 33.08
C LEU A 56 -5.79 14.73 33.26
N ALA A 57 -6.43 14.35 34.37
CA ALA A 57 -6.68 12.94 34.69
C ALA A 57 -7.52 12.22 33.63
N THR A 58 -8.48 12.93 33.02
CA THR A 58 -9.33 12.40 31.96
C THR A 58 -8.50 11.92 30.76
N LEU A 59 -7.54 12.71 30.26
CA LEU A 59 -6.68 12.33 29.15
C LEU A 59 -5.84 11.08 29.45
N ARG A 60 -5.36 10.98 30.71
CA ARG A 60 -4.61 9.77 31.13
C ARG A 60 -5.51 8.55 31.18
N ASN A 61 -6.71 8.69 31.72
CA ASN A 61 -7.67 7.59 31.82
C ASN A 61 -8.13 7.13 30.43
N ASP A 62 -8.44 8.07 29.52
CA ASP A 62 -8.82 7.76 28.14
C ASP A 62 -7.70 7.03 27.39
N ARG A 63 -6.46 7.43 27.62
CA ARG A 63 -5.31 6.72 27.05
C ARG A 63 -5.17 5.31 27.62
N ALA A 64 -5.21 5.18 28.94
CA ALA A 64 -5.12 3.88 29.60
C ALA A 64 -6.23 2.93 29.13
N GLN A 65 -7.46 3.43 28.98
CA GLN A 65 -8.58 2.64 28.47
C GLN A 65 -8.37 2.19 27.02
N ARG A 66 -7.87 3.07 26.14
CA ARG A 66 -7.54 2.69 24.76
C ARG A 66 -6.44 1.63 24.69
N ASP A 67 -5.41 1.78 25.52
CA ASP A 67 -4.31 0.82 25.59
C ASP A 67 -4.82 -0.54 26.10
N GLU A 68 -5.66 -0.56 27.14
CA GLU A 68 -6.27 -1.78 27.66
C GLU A 68 -7.17 -2.49 26.64
N LEU A 69 -8.01 -1.75 25.91
CA LEU A 69 -8.87 -2.31 24.86
C LEU A 69 -8.04 -2.91 23.72
N ARG A 70 -6.91 -2.29 23.36
CA ARG A 70 -5.99 -2.84 22.38
C ARG A 70 -5.37 -4.15 22.86
N ASP A 71 -4.87 -4.17 24.09
CA ASP A 71 -4.25 -5.36 24.68
C ASP A 71 -5.27 -6.50 24.87
N GLN A 72 -6.51 -6.16 25.21
CA GLN A 72 -7.60 -7.14 25.27
C GLN A 72 -7.92 -7.69 23.88
N GLY A 73 -7.98 -6.85 22.86
CA GLY A 73 -8.18 -7.27 21.47
C GLY A 73 -7.06 -8.22 20.99
N GLU A 74 -5.81 -7.96 21.40
CA GLU A 74 -4.69 -8.82 21.09
C GLU A 74 -4.79 -10.19 21.78
N ARG A 75 -5.10 -10.21 23.08
CA ARG A 75 -5.34 -11.46 23.80
C ARG A 75 -6.46 -12.29 23.16
N TRP A 76 -7.52 -11.65 22.70
CA TRP A 76 -8.61 -12.35 22.01
C TRP A 76 -8.20 -12.92 20.65
N ARG A 77 -7.37 -12.20 19.87
CA ARG A 77 -6.83 -12.73 18.61
C ARG A 77 -5.93 -13.94 18.83
N GLN A 78 -5.10 -13.90 19.87
CA GLN A 78 -4.24 -15.03 20.23
C GLN A 78 -5.02 -16.24 20.70
N ALA A 79 -6.15 -16.01 21.40
CA ALA A 79 -7.01 -17.08 21.91
C ALA A 79 -7.93 -17.71 20.84
N ASP A 80 -8.23 -16.97 19.76
CA ASP A 80 -9.17 -17.41 18.73
C ASP A 80 -8.58 -17.14 17.33
N PRO A 81 -7.99 -18.16 16.68
CA PRO A 81 -7.39 -18.02 15.35
C PRO A 81 -8.39 -17.70 14.23
N THR A 82 -9.70 -17.80 14.49
CA THR A 82 -10.73 -17.44 13.50
C THR A 82 -11.00 -15.94 13.45
N ARG A 83 -10.50 -15.18 14.41
CA ARG A 83 -10.60 -13.73 14.41
C ARG A 83 -9.72 -13.08 13.34
N ALA A 84 -10.20 -11.95 12.87
CA ALA A 84 -9.42 -11.10 11.96
C ALA A 84 -8.03 -10.78 12.56
N PRO A 85 -6.95 -10.86 11.78
CA PRO A 85 -5.61 -10.52 12.24
C PRO A 85 -5.50 -9.04 12.62
N ALA A 86 -4.43 -8.69 13.33
CA ALA A 86 -4.13 -7.28 13.57
C ALA A 86 -3.91 -6.56 12.24
N PRO A 87 -4.43 -5.33 12.10
CA PRO A 87 -4.20 -4.55 10.90
C PRO A 87 -2.71 -4.24 10.70
N ILE A 88 -2.26 -4.33 9.46
CA ILE A 88 -0.93 -3.91 9.01
C ILE A 88 -1.00 -2.45 8.56
N PHE A 89 -0.31 -1.56 9.27
CA PHE A 89 -0.33 -0.13 9.00
C PHE A 89 0.84 0.29 8.13
N LEU A 90 0.56 1.02 7.04
CA LEU A 90 1.54 1.48 6.04
C LEU A 90 1.85 2.98 6.13
N GLY A 91 1.21 3.69 7.07
CA GLY A 91 1.31 5.14 7.23
C GLY A 91 0.12 5.88 6.64
N ALA A 92 -0.08 7.14 7.08
CA ALA A 92 -1.24 7.95 6.68
C ALA A 92 -1.01 8.74 5.37
N ASP A 93 0.24 8.90 4.98
CA ASP A 93 0.64 9.74 3.84
C ASP A 93 0.77 8.94 2.54
N VAL A 94 0.22 7.72 2.52
CA VAL A 94 0.27 6.80 1.37
C VAL A 94 -1.11 6.30 0.98
N GLU A 95 -1.22 5.86 -0.27
CA GLU A 95 -2.35 5.10 -0.81
C GLU A 95 -1.86 3.73 -1.25
N ILE A 96 -2.66 2.69 -1.04
CA ILE A 96 -2.35 1.34 -1.50
C ILE A 96 -2.75 1.27 -2.98
N VAL A 97 -1.77 0.95 -3.84
CA VAL A 97 -1.96 0.80 -5.29
C VAL A 97 -2.29 -0.65 -5.64
N ASP A 98 -1.56 -1.57 -5.02
CA ASP A 98 -1.69 -3.00 -5.28
C ASP A 98 -1.23 -3.80 -4.06
N SER A 99 -1.77 -4.97 -3.88
CA SER A 99 -1.28 -5.94 -2.90
C SER A 99 -1.47 -7.36 -3.41
N VAL A 100 -0.49 -8.22 -3.18
CA VAL A 100 -0.56 -9.62 -3.61
C VAL A 100 -0.06 -10.54 -2.51
N LEU A 101 -0.95 -11.39 -2.01
CA LEU A 101 -0.65 -12.43 -1.01
C LEU A 101 0.07 -13.60 -1.67
N SER A 102 1.09 -14.12 -1.01
CA SER A 102 1.79 -15.34 -1.43
C SER A 102 0.88 -16.57 -1.35
N PRO A 103 1.09 -17.59 -2.19
CA PRO A 103 0.27 -18.81 -2.18
C PRO A 103 0.31 -19.59 -0.88
N ASP A 104 1.34 -19.42 -0.05
CA ASP A 104 1.43 -20.00 1.29
C ASP A 104 0.66 -19.17 2.36
N ALA A 105 0.02 -18.07 1.94
CA ALA A 105 -0.75 -17.16 2.79
C ALA A 105 0.06 -16.50 3.93
N ARG A 106 1.38 -16.35 3.78
CA ARG A 106 2.28 -15.83 4.84
C ARG A 106 2.86 -14.47 4.54
N HIS A 107 3.09 -14.15 3.28
CA HIS A 107 3.76 -12.91 2.87
C HIS A 107 2.89 -12.12 1.90
N LEU A 108 2.95 -10.80 2.02
CA LEU A 108 2.35 -9.89 1.05
C LEU A 108 3.42 -8.99 0.45
N VAL A 109 3.40 -8.83 -0.85
CA VAL A 109 3.99 -7.67 -1.48
C VAL A 109 2.92 -6.60 -1.56
N VAL A 110 3.20 -5.43 -1.01
CA VAL A 110 2.30 -4.28 -1.03
C VAL A 110 2.97 -3.14 -1.78
N VAL A 111 2.24 -2.49 -2.66
CA VAL A 111 2.70 -1.34 -3.42
C VAL A 111 1.91 -0.13 -2.97
N THR A 112 2.63 0.93 -2.61
CA THR A 112 2.02 2.19 -2.20
C THR A 112 2.54 3.35 -3.02
N LYS A 113 1.77 4.43 -3.07
CA LYS A 113 2.13 5.71 -3.65
C LYS A 113 1.90 6.84 -2.64
N PRO A 114 2.55 8.01 -2.79
CA PRO A 114 2.25 9.17 -1.98
C PRO A 114 0.79 9.61 -2.15
N LYS A 115 0.13 9.91 -1.04
CA LYS A 115 -1.26 10.39 -1.06
C LYS A 115 -1.36 11.77 -1.68
N GLY A 116 -2.36 11.95 -2.56
CA GLY A 116 -2.61 13.24 -3.20
C GLY A 116 -1.55 13.63 -4.24
N TYR A 117 -0.80 12.67 -4.78
CA TYR A 117 0.12 12.93 -5.88
C TYR A 117 -0.67 13.32 -7.12
N GLU A 118 -0.34 14.50 -7.69
CA GLU A 118 -0.97 15.00 -8.92
C GLU A 118 -0.09 14.71 -10.14
N GLU A 119 -0.59 13.95 -11.08
CA GLU A 119 0.11 13.65 -12.34
C GLU A 119 0.19 14.83 -13.32
N GLY A 120 -0.50 15.92 -13.00
CA GLY A 120 -0.62 17.11 -13.83
C GLY A 120 -2.07 17.43 -14.20
N ARG A 121 -2.27 18.42 -15.07
CA ARG A 121 -3.63 18.84 -15.45
C ARG A 121 -4.30 17.85 -16.37
N GLY A 122 -5.43 17.30 -15.97
CA GLY A 122 -6.32 16.51 -16.79
C GLY A 122 -6.87 17.31 -17.98
N GLY A 123 -6.99 16.67 -19.13
CA GLY A 123 -7.75 17.22 -20.26
C GLY A 123 -9.18 16.72 -20.21
N LYS A 124 -10.10 17.49 -20.76
CA LYS A 124 -11.46 17.06 -21.03
C LYS A 124 -11.72 17.02 -22.52
N MET A 125 -12.36 15.98 -22.99
CA MET A 125 -12.79 15.84 -24.37
C MET A 125 -14.31 15.96 -24.42
N PRO A 126 -14.86 16.95 -25.12
CA PRO A 126 -16.31 17.05 -25.26
C PRO A 126 -16.84 15.94 -26.18
N LEU A 127 -17.92 15.32 -25.76
CA LEU A 127 -18.71 14.37 -26.53
C LEU A 127 -19.99 15.09 -26.96
N TYR A 128 -20.09 15.34 -28.27
CA TYR A 128 -21.25 16.08 -28.83
C TYR A 128 -22.40 15.16 -29.26
N VAL A 129 -22.13 13.86 -29.41
CA VAL A 129 -23.11 12.85 -29.76
C VAL A 129 -23.25 11.88 -28.59
N THR A 130 -24.28 12.05 -27.79
CA THR A 130 -24.54 11.29 -26.57
C THR A 130 -25.99 10.77 -26.57
N GLU A 131 -26.24 9.72 -25.80
CA GLU A 131 -27.61 9.21 -25.63
C GLU A 131 -28.54 10.21 -24.93
N SER A 132 -27.98 11.07 -24.09
CA SER A 132 -28.74 12.12 -23.39
C SER A 132 -29.16 13.25 -24.30
N GLY A 133 -28.54 13.38 -25.48
CA GLY A 133 -28.78 14.48 -26.42
C GLY A 133 -28.14 15.82 -25.99
N TYR A 134 -27.36 15.81 -24.89
CA TYR A 134 -26.60 16.98 -24.40
C TYR A 134 -25.11 16.72 -24.51
N GLU A 135 -24.34 17.82 -24.58
CA GLU A 135 -22.88 17.73 -24.53
C GLU A 135 -22.43 17.10 -23.20
N GLU A 136 -21.59 16.09 -23.28
CA GLU A 136 -20.94 15.45 -22.14
C GLU A 136 -19.43 15.65 -22.23
N ALA A 137 -18.72 15.48 -21.15
CA ALA A 137 -17.27 15.59 -21.12
C ALA A 137 -16.64 14.34 -20.52
N GLU A 138 -15.71 13.76 -21.27
CA GLU A 138 -14.90 12.64 -20.85
C GLU A 138 -13.53 13.12 -20.38
N ASP A 139 -13.04 12.57 -19.25
CA ASP A 139 -11.70 12.87 -18.77
C ASP A 139 -10.65 12.17 -19.65
N THR A 140 -9.70 12.96 -20.14
CA THR A 140 -8.62 12.47 -20.97
C THR A 140 -7.28 12.53 -20.24
N ARG A 141 -6.27 11.87 -20.80
CA ARG A 141 -4.91 11.92 -20.28
C ARG A 141 -4.44 13.37 -20.07
N THR A 142 -3.59 13.55 -19.07
CA THR A 142 -2.87 14.82 -18.84
C THR A 142 -2.07 15.20 -20.07
N ARG A 143 -2.25 16.43 -20.57
CA ARG A 143 -1.62 16.88 -21.83
C ARG A 143 -0.39 17.73 -21.62
N VAL A 144 -0.44 18.67 -20.69
CA VAL A 144 0.60 19.69 -20.47
C VAL A 144 0.89 19.80 -18.97
N GLY A 145 2.16 19.98 -18.64
CA GLY A 145 2.59 20.10 -17.25
C GLY A 145 2.53 18.80 -16.49
N ARG A 146 2.73 17.67 -17.21
CA ARG A 146 2.84 16.36 -16.57
C ARG A 146 4.02 16.35 -15.61
N ASN A 147 3.75 15.98 -14.38
CA ASN A 147 4.75 15.77 -13.36
C ASN A 147 5.61 14.53 -13.67
N ASN A 148 6.67 14.33 -12.91
CA ASN A 148 7.43 13.10 -12.99
C ASN A 148 6.49 11.90 -12.74
N PRO A 149 6.84 10.70 -13.25
CA PRO A 149 6.11 9.49 -12.89
C PRO A 149 5.97 9.35 -11.38
N GLU A 150 4.83 8.89 -10.95
CA GLU A 150 4.53 8.69 -9.54
C GLU A 150 5.49 7.65 -8.95
N PRO A 151 6.23 7.98 -7.88
CA PRO A 151 7.13 7.02 -7.26
C PRO A 151 6.34 6.02 -6.43
N HIS A 152 6.45 4.74 -6.75
CA HIS A 152 5.89 3.68 -5.90
C HIS A 152 6.92 3.21 -4.88
N THR A 153 6.43 2.88 -3.69
CA THR A 153 7.20 2.20 -2.66
C THR A 153 6.70 0.77 -2.53
N PHE A 154 7.63 -0.16 -2.47
CA PHE A 154 7.35 -1.58 -2.36
C PHE A 154 7.63 -2.06 -0.96
N TRP A 155 6.74 -2.86 -0.41
CA TRP A 155 6.82 -3.38 0.95
C TRP A 155 6.69 -4.90 0.92
N LEU A 156 7.45 -5.56 1.75
CA LEU A 156 7.22 -6.95 2.12
C LEU A 156 6.60 -6.98 3.51
N ALA A 157 5.41 -7.52 3.61
CA ALA A 157 4.71 -7.69 4.88
C ALA A 157 4.57 -9.17 5.23
N ASP A 158 4.80 -9.50 6.49
CA ASP A 158 4.53 -10.81 7.06
C ASP A 158 3.10 -10.80 7.64
N ALA A 159 2.22 -11.61 7.07
CA ALA A 159 0.81 -11.64 7.44
C ALA A 159 0.58 -12.22 8.86
N VAL A 160 1.51 -13.03 9.35
CA VAL A 160 1.40 -13.66 10.67
C VAL A 160 1.82 -12.70 11.78
N THR A 161 2.96 -12.03 11.59
CA THR A 161 3.53 -11.14 12.60
C THR A 161 3.11 -9.68 12.45
N GLY A 162 2.59 -9.31 11.27
CA GLY A 162 2.28 -7.92 10.92
C GLY A 162 3.51 -7.04 10.67
N LYS A 163 4.71 -7.64 10.61
CA LYS A 163 5.95 -6.90 10.34
C LYS A 163 5.98 -6.45 8.89
N VAL A 164 6.41 -5.19 8.66
CA VAL A 164 6.52 -4.60 7.33
C VAL A 164 7.93 -4.09 7.12
N GLU A 165 8.51 -4.40 5.96
CA GLU A 165 9.83 -3.92 5.54
C GLU A 165 9.73 -3.29 4.16
N ALA A 166 10.32 -2.10 3.99
CA ALA A 166 10.44 -1.49 2.67
C ALA A 166 11.50 -2.22 1.85
N LEU A 167 11.15 -2.56 0.61
CA LEU A 167 12.09 -3.16 -0.34
C LEU A 167 12.95 -2.06 -0.95
N SER A 168 14.27 -2.15 -0.78
CA SER A 168 15.20 -1.23 -1.43
C SER A 168 15.33 -1.56 -2.91
N LEU A 169 15.25 -0.53 -3.74
CA LEU A 169 15.48 -0.62 -5.18
C LEU A 169 16.91 -0.22 -5.58
N ASP A 170 17.77 0.10 -4.63
CA ASP A 170 19.12 0.63 -4.89
C ASP A 170 20.01 -0.33 -5.69
N ALA A 171 19.75 -1.63 -5.57
CA ALA A 171 20.48 -2.66 -6.30
C ALA A 171 20.01 -2.85 -7.75
N LEU A 172 18.95 -2.18 -8.19
CA LEU A 172 18.46 -2.34 -9.56
C LEU A 172 19.42 -1.72 -10.57
N PRO A 173 19.84 -2.46 -11.60
CA PRO A 173 20.70 -1.93 -12.65
C PRO A 173 20.09 -0.69 -13.31
N GLY A 174 20.86 0.40 -13.38
CA GLY A 174 20.45 1.64 -14.04
C GLY A 174 19.45 2.51 -13.25
N ILE A 175 19.10 2.16 -12.00
CA ILE A 175 18.14 2.93 -11.20
C ILE A 175 18.58 4.39 -10.97
N THR A 176 19.89 4.64 -10.89
CA THR A 176 20.48 5.97 -10.74
C THR A 176 20.91 6.62 -12.07
N THR A 177 20.75 5.91 -13.18
CA THR A 177 21.15 6.41 -14.50
C THR A 177 20.08 7.35 -15.04
N ASP A 178 20.44 8.61 -15.32
CA ASP A 178 19.56 9.54 -15.99
C ASP A 178 19.67 9.36 -17.53
N PRO A 179 18.67 8.77 -18.20
CA PRO A 179 18.69 8.57 -19.66
C PRO A 179 18.62 9.91 -20.42
N LEU A 180 18.23 10.98 -19.76
CA LEU A 180 18.10 12.31 -20.35
C LEU A 180 19.21 13.27 -19.87
N ALA A 181 20.28 12.79 -19.25
CA ALA A 181 21.35 13.61 -18.67
C ALA A 181 21.92 14.62 -19.67
N GLU A 182 22.18 14.19 -20.91
CA GLU A 182 22.72 15.07 -21.93
C GLU A 182 21.72 16.16 -22.36
N LEU A 183 20.46 15.80 -22.53
CA LEU A 183 19.39 16.77 -22.86
C LEU A 183 19.16 17.77 -21.73
N ARG A 184 19.19 17.31 -20.47
CA ARG A 184 19.11 18.20 -19.31
C ARG A 184 20.26 19.18 -19.27
N ARG A 185 21.48 18.70 -19.48
CA ARG A 185 22.69 19.55 -19.56
C ARG A 185 22.58 20.60 -20.66
N LYS A 186 22.12 20.20 -21.87
CA LYS A 186 21.91 21.14 -23.00
C LYS A 186 20.82 22.18 -22.68
N ALA A 187 19.82 21.79 -21.91
CA ALA A 187 18.72 22.68 -21.48
C ALA A 187 19.03 23.48 -20.20
N GLY A 188 20.26 23.45 -19.67
CA GLY A 188 20.65 24.13 -18.44
C GLY A 188 19.93 23.62 -17.19
N LYS A 189 19.46 22.38 -17.21
CA LYS A 189 18.77 21.75 -16.06
C LYS A 189 19.73 20.87 -15.28
N ASP A 190 19.46 20.74 -13.99
CA ASP A 190 20.23 19.85 -13.10
C ASP A 190 20.09 18.39 -13.52
N ALA A 191 21.15 17.61 -13.25
CA ALA A 191 21.13 16.18 -13.36
C ALA A 191 20.14 15.56 -12.34
N LEU A 192 19.58 14.41 -12.69
CA LEU A 192 18.75 13.63 -11.77
C LEU A 192 19.57 13.25 -10.52
N LYS A 193 19.01 13.48 -9.34
CA LYS A 193 19.64 13.10 -8.06
C LYS A 193 18.87 11.91 -7.47
N GLY A 194 19.61 10.86 -7.09
CA GLY A 194 19.03 9.66 -6.49
C GLY A 194 18.41 8.69 -7.48
N ASN A 195 17.54 7.81 -6.98
CA ASN A 195 16.88 6.81 -7.79
C ASN A 195 15.82 7.44 -8.69
N ARG A 196 15.69 6.89 -9.88
CA ARG A 196 14.58 7.25 -10.77
C ARG A 196 13.27 6.78 -10.13
N PRO A 197 12.19 7.59 -10.26
CA PRO A 197 10.87 7.12 -9.86
C PRO A 197 10.49 5.90 -10.72
N VAL A 198 10.06 4.85 -10.06
CA VAL A 198 9.56 3.62 -10.70
C VAL A 198 8.19 3.32 -10.17
N GLY A 199 7.34 2.76 -11.00
CA GLY A 199 6.00 2.34 -10.65
C GLY A 199 5.73 0.92 -11.11
N VAL A 200 4.83 0.23 -10.43
CA VAL A 200 4.38 -1.09 -10.85
C VAL A 200 3.48 -0.96 -12.08
N MET A 201 3.65 -1.86 -13.04
CA MET A 201 2.76 -1.97 -14.20
C MET A 201 1.56 -2.84 -13.86
N SER A 202 0.53 -2.27 -13.21
CA SER A 202 -0.65 -3.02 -12.77
C SER A 202 -1.71 -3.24 -13.84
N GLU A 203 -1.84 -2.34 -14.80
CA GLU A 203 -3.00 -2.32 -15.72
C GLU A 203 -2.87 -3.27 -16.93
N PHE A 204 -1.68 -3.61 -17.37
CA PHE A 204 -1.49 -4.28 -18.66
C PHE A 204 -1.42 -5.81 -18.63
N MET A 205 -1.17 -6.45 -17.48
CA MET A 205 -0.84 -7.88 -17.43
C MET A 205 -1.50 -8.66 -16.27
N GLY A 206 -2.60 -8.14 -15.72
CA GLY A 206 -3.29 -8.83 -14.61
C GLY A 206 -2.52 -8.84 -13.30
N GLY A 207 -1.86 -7.73 -12.98
CA GLY A 207 -1.11 -7.47 -11.76
C GLY A 207 0.39 -7.37 -11.98
N GLY A 208 1.01 -6.33 -11.42
CA GLY A 208 2.44 -6.08 -11.52
C GLY A 208 3.30 -6.95 -10.61
N VAL A 209 2.70 -7.74 -9.73
CA VAL A 209 3.38 -8.65 -8.81
C VAL A 209 2.92 -10.08 -9.05
N ARG A 210 3.87 -11.01 -9.11
CA ARG A 210 3.61 -12.44 -9.31
C ARG A 210 4.46 -13.27 -8.36
N TRP A 211 3.81 -14.12 -7.59
CA TRP A 211 4.48 -15.13 -6.77
C TRP A 211 4.70 -16.42 -7.56
N ASN A 212 5.79 -17.12 -7.27
CA ASN A 212 5.94 -18.52 -7.69
C ASN A 212 4.97 -19.42 -6.91
N ALA A 213 4.84 -20.67 -7.34
CA ALA A 213 3.81 -21.59 -6.82
C ALA A 213 3.97 -21.95 -5.34
N ASP A 214 5.19 -21.89 -4.80
CA ASP A 214 5.47 -22.22 -3.38
C ASP A 214 5.50 -20.97 -2.47
N GLY A 215 5.36 -19.76 -3.02
CA GLY A 215 5.37 -18.52 -2.26
C GLY A 215 6.75 -18.06 -1.79
N SER A 216 7.83 -18.68 -2.25
CA SER A 216 9.20 -18.35 -1.81
C SER A 216 9.83 -17.17 -2.56
N GLN A 217 9.32 -16.84 -3.75
CA GLN A 217 9.84 -15.78 -4.60
C GLN A 217 8.70 -14.99 -5.24
N ALA A 218 8.91 -13.69 -5.36
CA ALA A 218 8.01 -12.79 -6.09
C ALA A 218 8.78 -12.05 -7.18
N ALA A 219 8.17 -11.90 -8.35
CA ALA A 219 8.61 -11.03 -9.42
C ALA A 219 7.75 -9.77 -9.43
N ILE A 220 8.39 -8.60 -9.54
CA ILE A 220 7.71 -7.30 -9.64
C ILE A 220 8.05 -6.71 -11.00
N MET A 221 7.02 -6.35 -11.77
CA MET A 221 7.17 -5.71 -13.08
C MET A 221 7.12 -4.19 -12.89
N LEU A 222 8.24 -3.54 -13.22
CA LEU A 222 8.45 -2.10 -13.03
C LEU A 222 8.42 -1.35 -14.36
#